data_1b52dbce557213d56f3ff88d262d21c5
#
_entry.id   1b52dbce557213d56f3ff88d262d21c5
#
_cell.length_a   1.000
_cell.length_b   1.000
_cell.length_c   1.000
_cell.angle_alpha   90.00
_cell.angle_beta   90.00
_cell.angle_gamma   90.00
#
_symmetry.space_group_name_H-M   'P 1'
#
loop_
_entity.id
_entity.type
_entity.pdbx_description
1 polymer ?
#
loop_
_entity_poly.entity_id
_entity_poly.type
_entity_poly.pdbx_seq_one_letter_code
_entity_poly.pdbx_strand_id
1 'polypeptide(L)'
;MSEIENNITDKKLRLIVRLGRSNMTFSVGDPQENGVLAYEPYEMNMGISMAANLREALKTSELLQSGYKRVLVQMDSPVMLMPVDEYKTQDVETLYYHTFHHKGNEEVLAHQLMELNVMVVFSINKDLKLVIDDHFEDIRIQPLMCPVWTHLYRRTYAGVRRKLYAYFHEKRMEVFSFQQNRFRFANTYKIVNAHDALYYLLYIWKLTGMDAQQDELLLIGDMPQAELLTDELAKYLRFYKVVNQADDFVQHHVLAERKDSPYDIKAIYLD
;
A
#
# COMPACT_ATOMS: atom_id res chain seq x y z
N MET A 1 29.49 16.83 -9.47
CA MET A 1 28.43 16.34 -8.55
C MET A 1 27.43 17.47 -8.45
N SER A 2 26.22 17.25 -8.92
CA SER A 2 25.18 18.27 -8.99
C SER A 2 24.60 18.54 -7.59
N GLU A 3 24.01 19.71 -7.37
CA GLU A 3 23.27 20.02 -6.12
C GLU A 3 22.19 18.98 -5.79
N ILE A 4 21.70 18.27 -6.80
CA ILE A 4 20.75 17.18 -6.67
C ILE A 4 21.35 15.98 -5.91
N GLU A 5 22.60 15.60 -6.19
CA GLU A 5 23.28 14.48 -5.48
C GLU A 5 23.57 14.82 -4.01
N ASN A 6 23.82 16.08 -3.68
CA ASN A 6 24.05 16.49 -2.31
C ASN A 6 22.76 16.50 -1.46
N ASN A 7 21.59 16.74 -2.05
CA ASN A 7 20.31 16.73 -1.34
C ASN A 7 19.80 15.30 -1.06
N ILE A 8 20.11 14.33 -1.93
CA ILE A 8 19.75 12.91 -1.72
C ILE A 8 20.60 12.27 -0.61
N THR A 9 21.78 12.79 -0.33
CA THR A 9 22.70 12.26 0.70
C THR A 9 22.38 12.73 2.13
N ASP A 10 21.27 13.43 2.36
CA ASP A 10 20.86 13.74 3.74
C ASP A 10 20.43 12.46 4.46
N LYS A 11 21.36 11.90 5.24
CA LYS A 11 21.16 10.67 6.04
C LYS A 11 20.05 10.81 7.10
N LYS A 12 19.42 11.98 7.25
CA LYS A 12 18.24 12.18 8.09
C LYS A 12 16.97 11.67 7.40
N LEU A 13 16.93 11.62 6.07
CA LEU A 13 15.83 11.05 5.31
C LEU A 13 15.68 9.56 5.62
N ARG A 14 14.45 9.07 5.48
CA ARG A 14 14.11 7.68 5.68
C ARG A 14 14.05 6.98 4.32
N LEU A 15 14.83 5.91 4.17
CA LEU A 15 14.74 5.05 3.00
C LEU A 15 13.43 4.25 3.05
N ILE A 16 12.69 4.23 1.97
CA ILE A 16 11.49 3.41 1.80
C ILE A 16 11.90 2.12 1.09
N VAL A 17 11.63 0.98 1.72
CA VAL A 17 11.81 -0.36 1.15
C VAL A 17 10.42 -0.99 1.00
N ARG A 18 9.92 -1.01 -0.24
CA ARG A 18 8.66 -1.66 -0.57
C ARG A 18 8.92 -3.10 -0.97
N LEU A 19 8.30 -4.03 -0.26
CA LEU A 19 8.38 -5.47 -0.47
C LEU A 19 7.03 -5.97 -1.00
N GLY A 20 6.89 -5.98 -2.32
CA GLY A 20 5.77 -6.58 -3.02
C GLY A 20 5.91 -8.09 -3.16
N ARG A 21 5.00 -8.75 -3.86
CA ARG A 21 5.05 -10.19 -4.07
C ARG A 21 6.00 -10.62 -5.19
N SER A 22 6.11 -9.80 -6.21
CA SER A 22 6.90 -10.08 -7.41
C SER A 22 8.02 -9.08 -7.66
N ASN A 23 8.02 -7.96 -6.94
CA ASN A 23 9.02 -6.92 -7.07
C ASN A 23 9.34 -6.27 -5.72
N MET A 24 10.50 -5.67 -5.64
CA MET A 24 10.88 -4.73 -4.58
C MET A 24 11.10 -3.37 -5.22
N THR A 25 10.93 -2.33 -4.44
CA THR A 25 11.32 -0.99 -4.85
C THR A 25 11.95 -0.25 -3.69
N PHE A 26 12.95 0.57 -3.99
CA PHE A 26 13.65 1.39 -3.03
C PHE A 26 13.44 2.84 -3.42
N SER A 27 13.13 3.69 -2.47
CA SER A 27 12.98 5.10 -2.75
C SER A 27 13.38 5.94 -1.54
N VAL A 28 13.88 7.14 -1.82
CA VAL A 28 14.22 8.13 -0.80
C VAL A 28 14.03 9.52 -1.40
N GLY A 29 13.55 10.43 -0.60
CA GLY A 29 13.38 11.80 -1.06
C GLY A 29 12.56 12.64 -0.10
N ASP A 30 12.47 13.90 -0.44
CA ASP A 30 11.56 14.87 0.15
C ASP A 30 10.86 15.66 -0.96
N PRO A 31 9.80 15.07 -1.53
CA PRO A 31 9.05 15.72 -2.61
C PRO A 31 8.37 17.02 -2.17
N GLN A 32 8.17 17.25 -0.88
CA GLN A 32 7.49 18.43 -0.35
C GLN A 32 8.45 19.61 -0.20
N GLU A 33 9.63 19.38 0.38
CA GLU A 33 10.60 20.45 0.63
C GLU A 33 11.56 20.67 -0.53
N ASN A 34 12.19 19.59 -1.02
CA ASN A 34 13.29 19.70 -2.00
C ASN A 34 12.89 19.31 -3.43
N GLY A 35 11.68 18.77 -3.63
CA GLY A 35 11.24 18.32 -4.95
C GLY A 35 12.08 17.18 -5.54
N VAL A 36 12.73 16.37 -4.71
CA VAL A 36 13.64 15.29 -5.13
C VAL A 36 13.09 13.95 -4.68
N LEU A 37 13.07 13.00 -5.60
CA LEU A 37 12.71 11.60 -5.34
C LEU A 37 13.65 10.68 -6.12
N ALA A 38 14.52 9.97 -5.42
CA ALA A 38 15.23 8.82 -5.98
C ALA A 38 14.35 7.58 -5.88
N TYR A 39 14.30 6.80 -6.95
CA TYR A 39 13.45 5.60 -7.05
C TYR A 39 14.20 4.54 -7.86
N GLU A 40 14.31 3.35 -7.30
CA GLU A 40 15.02 2.21 -7.87
C GLU A 40 14.12 0.97 -7.80
N PRO A 41 13.60 0.47 -8.94
CA PRO A 41 12.89 -0.80 -9.00
C PRO A 41 13.89 -1.96 -8.97
N TYR A 42 13.51 -3.06 -8.33
CA TYR A 42 14.30 -4.29 -8.26
C TYR A 42 13.42 -5.50 -8.62
N GLU A 43 13.80 -6.23 -9.66
CA GLU A 43 13.13 -7.45 -10.07
C GLU A 43 13.57 -8.63 -9.21
N MET A 44 12.60 -9.30 -8.58
CA MET A 44 12.86 -10.43 -7.70
C MET A 44 13.09 -11.71 -8.49
N ASN A 45 14.04 -12.51 -8.03
CA ASN A 45 14.14 -13.90 -8.42
C ASN A 45 13.09 -14.73 -7.67
N MET A 46 12.07 -15.18 -8.39
CA MET A 46 10.96 -15.95 -7.81
C MET A 46 11.37 -17.36 -7.35
N GLY A 47 12.57 -17.81 -7.68
CA GLY A 47 13.13 -19.11 -7.26
C GLY A 47 13.76 -19.12 -5.86
N ILE A 48 13.93 -17.95 -5.24
CA ILE A 48 14.51 -17.79 -3.89
C ILE A 48 13.58 -17.03 -2.96
N SER A 49 13.83 -17.10 -1.65
CA SER A 49 13.00 -16.41 -0.66
C SER A 49 13.10 -14.89 -0.75
N MET A 50 12.10 -14.17 -0.20
CA MET A 50 12.11 -12.71 -0.05
C MET A 50 13.36 -12.23 0.71
N ALA A 51 13.74 -12.93 1.79
CA ALA A 51 14.95 -12.65 2.56
C ALA A 51 16.23 -12.78 1.72
N ALA A 52 16.30 -13.79 0.86
CA ALA A 52 17.44 -13.98 -0.04
C ALA A 52 17.49 -12.89 -1.13
N ASN A 53 16.34 -12.54 -1.73
CA ASN A 53 16.26 -11.42 -2.66
C ASN A 53 16.71 -10.11 -2.03
N LEU A 54 16.29 -9.81 -0.79
CA LEU A 54 16.71 -8.58 -0.10
C LEU A 54 18.22 -8.59 0.17
N ARG A 55 18.82 -9.75 0.55
CA ARG A 55 20.27 -9.85 0.71
C ARG A 55 21.04 -9.61 -0.60
N GLU A 56 20.51 -10.04 -1.72
CA GLU A 56 21.10 -9.76 -3.04
C GLU A 56 20.93 -8.30 -3.42
N ALA A 57 19.75 -7.71 -3.20
CA ALA A 57 19.50 -6.31 -3.43
C ALA A 57 20.44 -5.40 -2.61
N LEU A 58 20.69 -5.73 -1.34
CA LEU A 58 21.64 -5.01 -0.48
C LEU A 58 23.09 -4.98 -1.02
N LYS A 59 23.44 -5.91 -1.93
CA LYS A 59 24.76 -5.95 -2.57
C LYS A 59 24.82 -5.21 -3.90
N THR A 60 23.66 -4.97 -4.53
CA THR A 60 23.59 -4.50 -5.93
C THR A 60 22.88 -3.16 -6.09
N SER A 61 21.96 -2.81 -5.19
CA SER A 61 21.18 -1.58 -5.24
C SER A 61 22.02 -0.39 -4.76
N GLU A 62 22.07 0.67 -5.57
CA GLU A 62 22.78 1.91 -5.22
C GLU A 62 22.13 2.61 -4.01
N LEU A 63 20.80 2.63 -3.95
CA LEU A 63 20.09 3.25 -2.84
C LEU A 63 20.30 2.50 -1.52
N LEU A 64 20.30 1.17 -1.54
CA LEU A 64 20.55 0.37 -0.33
C LEU A 64 22.00 0.50 0.15
N GLN A 65 22.97 0.70 -0.77
CA GLN A 65 24.39 0.89 -0.46
C GLN A 65 24.73 2.32 -0.04
N SER A 66 23.80 3.28 -0.22
CA SER A 66 24.05 4.71 0.09
C SER A 66 24.21 5.01 1.58
N GLY A 67 24.05 4.02 2.46
CA GLY A 67 24.33 4.14 3.90
C GLY A 67 23.21 4.77 4.71
N TYR A 68 21.97 4.80 4.22
CA TYR A 68 20.81 5.17 5.02
C TYR A 68 20.62 4.17 6.17
N LYS A 69 20.47 4.70 7.40
CA LYS A 69 20.27 3.90 8.61
C LYS A 69 18.79 3.83 9.04
N ARG A 70 18.00 4.79 8.58
CA ARG A 70 16.58 4.90 8.88
C ARG A 70 15.79 4.32 7.72
N VAL A 71 14.94 3.34 7.99
CA VAL A 71 14.15 2.66 6.97
C VAL A 71 12.66 2.61 7.35
N LEU A 72 11.80 2.73 6.35
CA LEU A 72 10.41 2.34 6.41
C LEU A 72 10.21 1.17 5.45
N VAL A 73 9.90 0.00 5.98
CA VAL A 73 9.59 -1.19 5.21
C VAL A 73 8.08 -1.29 5.04
N GLN A 74 7.64 -1.27 3.80
CA GLN A 74 6.26 -1.56 3.41
C GLN A 74 6.14 -3.01 2.95
N MET A 75 5.22 -3.74 3.54
CA MET A 75 5.04 -5.16 3.25
C MET A 75 3.69 -5.47 2.63
N ASP A 76 3.68 -6.24 1.56
CA ASP A 76 2.49 -6.92 1.09
C ASP A 76 2.24 -8.19 1.91
N SER A 77 1.50 -8.05 2.99
CA SER A 77 1.10 -9.13 3.89
C SER A 77 -0.42 -9.13 4.08
N PRO A 78 -1.05 -10.28 4.33
CA PRO A 78 -2.44 -10.31 4.79
C PRO A 78 -2.60 -9.48 6.05
N VAL A 79 -3.68 -8.71 6.13
CA VAL A 79 -3.93 -7.81 7.27
C VAL A 79 -5.25 -8.14 7.95
N MET A 80 -5.25 -8.08 9.28
CA MET A 80 -6.44 -8.07 10.12
C MET A 80 -6.63 -6.68 10.70
N LEU A 81 -7.78 -6.09 10.51
CA LEU A 81 -8.14 -4.79 11.06
C LEU A 81 -8.90 -4.98 12.37
N MET A 82 -8.45 -4.32 13.41
CA MET A 82 -9.04 -4.41 14.75
C MET A 82 -9.22 -3.00 15.33
N PRO A 83 -10.39 -2.65 15.91
CA PRO A 83 -10.53 -1.42 16.65
C PRO A 83 -9.47 -1.27 17.74
N VAL A 84 -8.93 -0.07 17.94
CA VAL A 84 -7.87 0.17 18.93
C VAL A 84 -8.33 -0.26 20.33
N ASP A 85 -9.59 -0.01 20.68
CA ASP A 85 -10.17 -0.33 21.98
C ASP A 85 -10.27 -1.85 22.25
N GLU A 86 -10.25 -2.67 21.20
CA GLU A 86 -10.33 -4.14 21.28
C GLU A 86 -8.95 -4.80 21.20
N TYR A 87 -7.90 -4.04 20.89
CA TYR A 87 -6.55 -4.58 20.73
C TYR A 87 -5.94 -4.97 22.08
N LYS A 88 -5.54 -6.25 22.18
CA LYS A 88 -4.80 -6.79 23.31
C LYS A 88 -3.58 -7.56 22.80
N THR A 89 -2.41 -7.12 23.19
CA THR A 89 -1.14 -7.71 22.75
C THR A 89 -1.05 -9.21 23.00
N GLN A 90 -1.61 -9.71 24.11
CA GLN A 90 -1.59 -11.12 24.47
C GLN A 90 -2.45 -12.02 23.59
N ASP A 91 -3.50 -11.47 22.97
CA ASP A 91 -4.49 -12.25 22.22
C ASP A 91 -4.29 -12.12 20.70
N VAL A 92 -3.54 -11.12 20.26
CA VAL A 92 -3.47 -10.70 18.84
C VAL A 92 -2.90 -11.78 17.93
N GLU A 93 -1.87 -12.50 18.36
CA GLU A 93 -1.25 -13.58 17.59
C GLU A 93 -2.23 -14.73 17.36
N THR A 94 -2.95 -15.13 18.40
CA THR A 94 -3.98 -16.16 18.32
C THR A 94 -5.10 -15.76 17.37
N LEU A 95 -5.61 -14.52 17.47
CA LEU A 95 -6.66 -14.00 16.61
C LEU A 95 -6.21 -13.91 15.15
N TYR A 96 -4.97 -13.48 14.92
CA TYR A 96 -4.40 -13.39 13.57
C TYR A 96 -4.34 -14.78 12.91
N TYR A 97 -3.87 -15.81 13.61
CA TYR A 97 -3.77 -17.16 13.05
C TYR A 97 -5.10 -17.92 13.02
N HIS A 98 -6.12 -17.45 13.71
CA HIS A 98 -7.49 -17.90 13.46
C HIS A 98 -8.04 -17.39 12.12
N THR A 99 -7.59 -16.21 11.70
CA THR A 99 -8.03 -15.58 10.43
C THR A 99 -7.18 -16.03 9.25
N PHE A 100 -5.85 -16.13 9.46
CA PHE A 100 -4.89 -16.44 8.42
C PHE A 100 -4.11 -17.71 8.73
N HIS A 101 -3.84 -18.50 7.71
CA HIS A 101 -3.11 -19.75 7.89
C HIS A 101 -1.66 -19.48 8.34
N HIS A 102 -1.25 -20.11 9.44
CA HIS A 102 0.11 -20.02 9.98
C HIS A 102 1.13 -20.72 9.06
N LYS A 103 2.14 -20.02 8.62
CA LYS A 103 3.19 -20.55 7.72
C LYS A 103 4.44 -21.04 8.46
N GLY A 104 4.45 -20.97 9.78
CA GLY A 104 5.51 -21.48 10.65
C GLY A 104 6.56 -20.43 11.05
N ASN A 105 7.35 -19.91 10.12
CA ASN A 105 8.45 -19.00 10.41
C ASN A 105 8.03 -17.53 10.29
N GLU A 106 7.03 -17.09 11.07
CA GLU A 106 6.47 -15.74 11.04
C GLU A 106 6.43 -15.12 12.45
N GLU A 107 6.48 -13.80 12.49
CA GLU A 107 6.24 -12.95 13.65
C GLU A 107 5.05 -12.05 13.36
N VAL A 108 4.09 -11.95 14.28
CA VAL A 108 2.93 -11.06 14.15
C VAL A 108 3.29 -9.67 14.67
N LEU A 109 3.05 -8.68 13.87
CA LEU A 109 3.28 -7.27 14.16
C LEU A 109 1.95 -6.50 14.12
N ALA A 110 1.94 -5.33 14.74
CA ALA A 110 0.80 -4.43 14.70
C ALA A 110 1.25 -2.99 14.42
N HIS A 111 0.50 -2.30 13.59
CA HIS A 111 0.69 -0.89 13.25
C HIS A 111 -0.61 -0.12 13.50
N GLN A 112 -0.54 1.00 14.21
CA GLN A 112 -1.72 1.81 14.51
C GLN A 112 -1.93 2.88 13.45
N LEU A 113 -3.12 2.93 12.83
CA LEU A 113 -3.60 4.04 12.03
C LEU A 113 -4.48 4.94 12.89
N MET A 114 -3.89 6.00 13.43
CA MET A 114 -4.56 6.89 14.40
C MET A 114 -5.83 7.54 13.84
N GLU A 115 -5.78 8.04 12.61
CA GLU A 115 -6.91 8.73 11.97
C GLU A 115 -8.13 7.83 11.75
N LEU A 116 -7.89 6.53 11.56
CA LEU A 116 -8.92 5.52 11.36
C LEU A 116 -9.29 4.74 12.63
N ASN A 117 -8.66 5.07 13.76
CA ASN A 117 -8.84 4.40 15.05
C ASN A 117 -8.76 2.86 14.95
N VAL A 118 -7.75 2.35 14.23
CA VAL A 118 -7.61 0.93 13.93
C VAL A 118 -6.17 0.46 14.16
N MET A 119 -6.03 -0.75 14.70
CA MET A 119 -4.80 -1.53 14.68
C MET A 119 -4.80 -2.39 13.43
N VAL A 120 -3.74 -2.29 12.64
CA VAL A 120 -3.48 -3.13 11.47
C VAL A 120 -2.51 -4.22 11.90
N VAL A 121 -3.00 -5.43 12.01
CA VAL A 121 -2.22 -6.61 12.43
C VAL A 121 -1.80 -7.39 11.19
N PHE A 122 -0.54 -7.76 11.12
CA PHE A 122 0.05 -8.45 9.96
C PHE A 122 1.22 -9.33 10.39
N SER A 123 1.73 -10.18 9.50
CA SER A 123 2.90 -11.01 9.80
C SER A 123 4.09 -10.69 8.91
N ILE A 124 5.28 -10.93 9.45
CA ILE A 124 6.54 -10.88 8.71
C ILE A 124 7.28 -12.22 8.88
N ASN A 125 7.92 -12.69 7.81
CA ASN A 125 8.83 -13.82 7.91
C ASN A 125 10.04 -13.46 8.78
N LYS A 126 10.40 -14.31 9.74
CA LYS A 126 11.49 -14.05 10.71
C LYS A 126 12.85 -13.90 10.05
N ASP A 127 13.14 -14.68 8.99
CA ASP A 127 14.41 -14.56 8.28
C ASP A 127 14.51 -13.23 7.52
N LEU A 128 13.39 -12.76 6.97
CA LEU A 128 13.32 -11.45 6.33
C LEU A 128 13.52 -10.33 7.35
N LYS A 129 12.85 -10.42 8.51
CA LYS A 129 13.01 -9.45 9.59
C LYS A 129 14.45 -9.39 10.07
N LEU A 130 15.11 -10.54 10.22
CA LEU A 130 16.53 -10.61 10.62
C LEU A 130 17.42 -9.88 9.60
N VAL A 131 17.19 -10.04 8.30
CA VAL A 131 17.95 -9.31 7.27
C VAL A 131 17.78 -7.79 7.38
N ILE A 132 16.56 -7.35 7.71
CA ILE A 132 16.25 -5.92 7.91
C ILE A 132 16.96 -5.41 9.17
N ASP A 133 16.83 -6.13 10.28
CA ASP A 133 17.41 -5.76 11.59
C ASP A 133 18.95 -5.71 11.54
N ASP A 134 19.60 -6.57 10.75
CA ASP A 134 21.05 -6.60 10.59
C ASP A 134 21.61 -5.39 9.79
N HIS A 135 20.79 -4.74 8.94
CA HIS A 135 21.27 -3.70 8.04
C HIS A 135 20.89 -2.28 8.44
N PHE A 136 19.77 -2.11 9.16
CA PHE A 136 19.21 -0.81 9.51
C PHE A 136 19.13 -0.62 11.03
N GLU A 137 19.14 0.64 11.48
CA GLU A 137 19.16 0.97 12.91
C GLU A 137 17.79 1.52 13.42
N ASP A 138 17.16 2.42 12.64
CA ASP A 138 15.84 2.98 12.93
C ASP A 138 14.82 2.39 11.94
N ILE A 139 14.20 1.28 12.33
CA ILE A 139 13.34 0.47 11.47
C ILE A 139 11.88 0.71 11.83
N ARG A 140 11.08 1.02 10.81
CA ARG A 140 9.62 0.98 10.88
C ARG A 140 9.11 -0.02 9.86
N ILE A 141 8.14 -0.84 10.25
CA ILE A 141 7.54 -1.83 9.36
C ILE A 141 6.03 -1.63 9.39
N GLN A 142 5.41 -1.54 8.21
CA GLN A 142 3.96 -1.40 8.07
C GLN A 142 3.45 -2.14 6.84
N PRO A 143 2.17 -2.52 6.81
CA PRO A 143 1.54 -3.03 5.60
C PRO A 143 1.52 -1.99 4.47
N LEU A 144 1.65 -2.49 3.24
CA LEU A 144 1.67 -1.69 2.01
C LEU A 144 0.44 -0.77 1.87
N MET A 145 -0.71 -1.21 2.38
CA MET A 145 -1.95 -0.46 2.26
C MET A 145 -2.11 0.72 3.24
N CYS A 146 -1.30 0.79 4.30
CA CYS A 146 -1.45 1.84 5.33
C CYS A 146 -1.42 3.27 4.76
N PRO A 147 -0.44 3.70 3.97
CA PRO A 147 -0.42 5.04 3.41
C PRO A 147 -1.54 5.26 2.37
N VAL A 148 -1.93 4.22 1.62
CA VAL A 148 -3.05 4.31 0.67
C VAL A 148 -4.35 4.59 1.41
N TRP A 149 -4.59 3.87 2.50
CA TRP A 149 -5.79 4.08 3.33
C TRP A 149 -5.82 5.47 3.97
N THR A 150 -4.70 5.91 4.56
CA THR A 150 -4.59 7.23 5.19
C THR A 150 -4.82 8.34 4.16
N HIS A 151 -4.13 8.29 3.03
CA HIS A 151 -4.26 9.28 1.96
C HIS A 151 -5.69 9.37 1.41
N LEU A 152 -6.30 8.24 1.06
CA LEU A 152 -7.66 8.21 0.51
C LEU A 152 -8.72 8.56 1.57
N TYR A 153 -8.48 8.22 2.83
CA TYR A 153 -9.34 8.62 3.93
C TYR A 153 -9.38 10.15 4.08
N ARG A 154 -8.24 10.83 4.11
CA ARG A 154 -8.16 12.30 4.15
C ARG A 154 -8.95 12.94 3.01
N ARG A 155 -8.99 12.32 1.84
CA ARG A 155 -9.77 12.77 0.68
C ARG A 155 -11.27 12.42 0.75
N THR A 156 -11.68 11.53 1.64
CA THR A 156 -13.11 11.15 1.80
C THR A 156 -13.99 12.33 2.19
N TYR A 157 -13.43 13.30 2.90
CA TYR A 157 -14.13 14.52 3.31
C TYR A 157 -14.57 15.41 2.13
N ALA A 158 -14.03 15.21 0.95
CA ALA A 158 -14.47 15.91 -0.25
C ALA A 158 -15.72 15.25 -0.86
N GLY A 159 -16.89 15.84 -0.59
CA GLY A 159 -18.19 15.42 -1.17
C GLY A 159 -19.09 14.68 -0.20
N VAL A 160 -20.39 14.59 -0.59
CA VAL A 160 -21.48 14.03 0.25
C VAL A 160 -21.81 12.57 -0.04
N ARG A 161 -21.27 12.01 -1.14
CA ARG A 161 -21.54 10.62 -1.53
C ARG A 161 -20.75 9.64 -0.69
N ARG A 162 -21.35 8.50 -0.36
CA ARG A 162 -20.59 7.37 0.15
C ARG A 162 -19.67 6.85 -0.95
N LYS A 163 -18.46 6.43 -0.57
CA LYS A 163 -17.42 6.00 -1.52
C LYS A 163 -17.00 4.57 -1.24
N LEU A 164 -16.92 3.78 -2.30
CA LEU A 164 -16.21 2.51 -2.32
C LEU A 164 -14.90 2.73 -3.11
N TYR A 165 -13.80 2.29 -2.55
CA TYR A 165 -12.48 2.38 -3.16
C TYR A 165 -12.03 0.99 -3.60
N ALA A 166 -11.42 0.89 -4.77
CA ALA A 166 -10.78 -0.31 -5.28
C ALA A 166 -9.38 0.04 -5.76
N TYR A 167 -8.36 -0.41 -5.04
CA TYR A 167 -6.96 -0.23 -5.41
C TYR A 167 -6.42 -1.52 -6.02
N PHE A 168 -5.92 -1.40 -7.25
CA PHE A 168 -5.41 -2.51 -8.06
C PHE A 168 -3.89 -2.51 -8.06
N HIS A 169 -3.30 -3.63 -7.63
CA HIS A 169 -1.85 -3.86 -7.67
C HIS A 169 -1.54 -5.37 -7.70
N GLU A 170 -0.48 -5.76 -8.37
CA GLU A 170 0.08 -7.11 -8.38
C GLU A 170 -0.98 -8.24 -8.49
N LYS A 171 -1.91 -8.12 -9.46
CA LYS A 171 -3.04 -9.05 -9.70
C LYS A 171 -3.99 -9.21 -8.51
N ARG A 172 -4.11 -8.17 -7.71
CA ARG A 172 -5.05 -8.07 -6.60
C ARG A 172 -5.84 -6.78 -6.65
N MET A 173 -6.94 -6.79 -5.95
CA MET A 173 -7.81 -5.65 -5.75
C MET A 173 -8.12 -5.54 -4.26
N GLU A 174 -7.68 -4.44 -3.67
CA GLU A 174 -8.02 -4.04 -2.31
C GLU A 174 -9.29 -3.21 -2.35
N VAL A 175 -10.36 -3.70 -1.76
CA VAL A 175 -11.65 -2.99 -1.74
C VAL A 175 -11.95 -2.53 -0.33
N PHE A 176 -12.23 -1.24 -0.16
CA PHE A 176 -12.47 -0.65 1.15
C PHE A 176 -13.40 0.56 1.09
N SER A 177 -14.01 0.88 2.21
CA SER A 177 -14.81 2.08 2.41
C SER A 177 -14.71 2.57 3.84
N PHE A 178 -14.92 3.87 4.04
CA PHE A 178 -14.84 4.53 5.34
C PHE A 178 -16.18 5.11 5.76
N GLN A 179 -16.40 5.17 7.07
CA GLN A 179 -17.54 5.86 7.68
C GLN A 179 -17.18 6.29 9.11
N GLN A 180 -17.35 7.57 9.43
CA GLN A 180 -17.15 8.10 10.78
C GLN A 180 -15.80 7.71 11.41
N ASN A 181 -14.69 7.99 10.72
CA ASN A 181 -13.31 7.68 11.13
C ASN A 181 -13.02 6.19 11.36
N ARG A 182 -13.73 5.31 10.68
CA ARG A 182 -13.54 3.86 10.75
C ARG A 182 -13.70 3.22 9.38
N PHE A 183 -13.10 2.06 9.22
CA PHE A 183 -13.46 1.20 8.11
C PHE A 183 -14.91 0.71 8.27
N ARG A 184 -15.70 0.88 7.23
CA ARG A 184 -16.98 0.20 7.06
C ARG A 184 -16.78 -1.19 6.46
N PHE A 185 -15.83 -1.29 5.55
CA PHE A 185 -15.45 -2.51 4.86
C PHE A 185 -13.98 -2.43 4.44
N ALA A 186 -13.25 -3.52 4.50
CA ALA A 186 -11.95 -3.69 3.86
C ALA A 186 -11.71 -5.18 3.60
N ASN A 187 -11.35 -5.53 2.37
CA ASN A 187 -10.97 -6.89 2.00
C ASN A 187 -10.12 -6.90 0.73
N THR A 188 -9.37 -7.99 0.54
CA THR A 188 -8.46 -8.23 -0.58
C THR A 188 -8.99 -9.35 -1.46
N TYR A 189 -8.97 -9.15 -2.77
CA TYR A 189 -9.41 -10.14 -3.76
C TYR A 189 -8.30 -10.40 -4.76
N LYS A 190 -8.04 -11.69 -5.04
CA LYS A 190 -7.18 -12.08 -6.16
C LYS A 190 -8.00 -11.94 -7.43
N ILE A 191 -7.47 -11.23 -8.41
CA ILE A 191 -8.11 -10.99 -9.70
C ILE A 191 -7.16 -11.38 -10.84
N VAL A 192 -7.71 -11.90 -11.93
CA VAL A 192 -6.96 -12.27 -13.13
C VAL A 192 -7.37 -11.39 -14.31
N ASN A 193 -8.63 -11.02 -14.39
CA ASN A 193 -9.23 -10.28 -15.51
C ASN A 193 -10.29 -9.27 -15.04
N ALA A 194 -10.84 -8.48 -15.96
CA ALA A 194 -11.86 -7.48 -15.69
C ALA A 194 -13.16 -8.08 -15.13
N HIS A 195 -13.55 -9.29 -15.55
CA HIS A 195 -14.79 -9.92 -15.08
C HIS A 195 -14.70 -10.36 -13.61
N ASP A 196 -13.51 -10.81 -13.16
CA ASP A 196 -13.27 -11.09 -11.74
C ASP A 196 -13.47 -9.80 -10.92
N ALA A 197 -12.85 -8.70 -11.37
CA ALA A 197 -12.97 -7.41 -10.70
C ALA A 197 -14.43 -6.92 -10.68
N LEU A 198 -15.11 -6.96 -11.80
CA LEU A 198 -16.52 -6.58 -11.91
C LEU A 198 -17.40 -7.39 -10.96
N TYR A 199 -17.24 -8.72 -10.94
CA TYR A 199 -18.00 -9.61 -10.06
C TYR A 199 -17.85 -9.19 -8.59
N TYR A 200 -16.61 -9.09 -8.10
CA TYR A 200 -16.36 -8.73 -6.71
C TYR A 200 -16.85 -7.32 -6.37
N LEU A 201 -16.64 -6.34 -7.26
CA LEU A 201 -17.09 -4.96 -7.03
C LEU A 201 -18.61 -4.89 -6.89
N LEU A 202 -19.37 -5.50 -7.79
CA LEU A 202 -20.82 -5.51 -7.73
C LEU A 202 -21.35 -6.34 -6.55
N TYR A 203 -20.70 -7.45 -6.21
CA TYR A 203 -21.02 -8.23 -5.02
C TYR A 203 -20.85 -7.42 -3.74
N ILE A 204 -19.71 -6.73 -3.57
CA ILE A 204 -19.43 -5.89 -2.41
C ILE A 204 -20.36 -4.68 -2.36
N TRP A 205 -20.63 -4.07 -3.51
CA TRP A 205 -21.58 -2.97 -3.64
C TRP A 205 -22.93 -3.35 -3.05
N LYS A 206 -23.44 -4.51 -3.45
CA LYS A 206 -24.69 -5.06 -2.92
C LYS A 206 -24.58 -5.41 -1.43
N LEU A 207 -23.51 -6.09 -1.02
CA LEU A 207 -23.28 -6.53 0.36
C LEU A 207 -23.24 -5.35 1.34
N THR A 208 -22.61 -4.25 0.94
CA THR A 208 -22.47 -3.03 1.76
C THR A 208 -23.67 -2.09 1.65
N GLY A 209 -24.70 -2.46 0.89
CA GLY A 209 -25.93 -1.66 0.69
C GLY A 209 -25.64 -0.31 0.05
N MET A 210 -24.72 -0.26 -0.93
CA MET A 210 -24.45 0.94 -1.73
C MET A 210 -25.56 1.17 -2.75
N ASP A 211 -25.89 2.44 -3.00
CA ASP A 211 -26.91 2.85 -3.97
C ASP A 211 -26.25 3.16 -5.31
N ALA A 212 -26.66 2.44 -6.36
CA ALA A 212 -26.12 2.58 -7.70
C ALA A 212 -26.40 3.96 -8.35
N GLN A 213 -27.36 4.74 -7.83
CA GLN A 213 -27.73 6.05 -8.34
C GLN A 213 -27.17 7.21 -7.52
N GLN A 214 -26.61 6.96 -6.34
CA GLN A 214 -26.18 8.01 -5.41
C GLN A 214 -24.73 7.87 -4.97
N ASP A 215 -24.23 6.64 -4.76
CA ASP A 215 -22.91 6.38 -4.23
C ASP A 215 -21.86 6.31 -5.34
N GLU A 216 -20.59 6.41 -4.99
CA GLU A 216 -19.47 6.54 -5.92
C GLU A 216 -18.44 5.41 -5.76
N LEU A 217 -17.98 4.85 -6.88
CA LEU A 217 -16.87 3.91 -6.95
C LEU A 217 -15.61 4.61 -7.47
N LEU A 218 -14.49 4.52 -6.73
CA LEU A 218 -13.19 5.03 -7.15
C LEU A 218 -12.26 3.86 -7.47
N LEU A 219 -11.73 3.86 -8.68
CA LEU A 219 -10.81 2.84 -9.20
C LEU A 219 -9.41 3.44 -9.27
N ILE A 220 -8.43 2.78 -8.63
CA ILE A 220 -7.07 3.30 -8.47
C ILE A 220 -6.07 2.20 -8.84
N GLY A 221 -4.98 2.55 -9.52
CA GLY A 221 -3.88 1.62 -9.84
C GLY A 221 -4.05 0.86 -11.15
N ASP A 222 -3.39 -0.29 -11.26
CA ASP A 222 -3.23 -1.05 -12.50
C ASP A 222 -4.38 -2.05 -12.70
N MET A 223 -5.47 -1.57 -13.27
CA MET A 223 -6.65 -2.38 -13.54
C MET A 223 -6.43 -3.34 -14.71
N PRO A 224 -6.80 -4.62 -14.59
CA PRO A 224 -6.80 -5.53 -15.72
C PRO A 224 -7.87 -5.11 -16.73
N GLN A 225 -7.51 -5.01 -18.01
CA GLN A 225 -8.44 -4.67 -19.10
C GLN A 225 -9.32 -3.46 -18.75
N ALA A 226 -8.70 -2.34 -18.38
CA ALA A 226 -9.35 -1.17 -17.78
C ALA A 226 -10.57 -0.66 -18.57
N GLU A 227 -10.47 -0.57 -19.91
CA GLU A 227 -11.59 -0.15 -20.79
C GLU A 227 -12.79 -1.09 -20.64
N LEU A 228 -12.56 -2.42 -20.72
CA LEU A 228 -13.62 -3.39 -20.55
C LEU A 228 -14.28 -3.29 -19.17
N LEU A 229 -13.47 -3.15 -18.11
CA LEU A 229 -14.00 -3.02 -16.75
C LEU A 229 -14.87 -1.77 -16.60
N THR A 230 -14.44 -0.64 -17.12
CA THR A 230 -15.19 0.62 -17.03
C THR A 230 -16.48 0.58 -17.86
N ASP A 231 -16.44 0.02 -19.06
CA ASP A 231 -17.64 -0.13 -19.93
C ASP A 231 -18.69 -1.05 -19.27
N GLU A 232 -18.25 -2.13 -18.64
CA GLU A 232 -19.15 -3.00 -17.91
C GLU A 232 -19.72 -2.34 -16.64
N LEU A 233 -18.91 -1.63 -15.87
CA LEU A 233 -19.35 -0.90 -14.67
C LEU A 233 -20.37 0.19 -15.01
N ALA A 234 -20.22 0.87 -16.14
CA ALA A 234 -21.15 1.90 -16.60
C ALA A 234 -22.60 1.40 -16.79
N LYS A 235 -22.81 0.10 -16.99
CA LYS A 235 -24.14 -0.51 -17.11
C LYS A 235 -24.86 -0.62 -15.77
N TYR A 236 -24.14 -0.60 -14.66
CA TYR A 236 -24.66 -0.85 -13.32
C TYR A 236 -24.56 0.37 -12.39
N LEU A 237 -23.51 1.18 -12.51
CA LEU A 237 -23.22 2.27 -11.59
C LEU A 237 -23.26 3.62 -12.31
N ARG A 238 -24.01 4.56 -11.76
CA ARG A 238 -24.09 5.93 -12.29
C ARG A 238 -22.82 6.73 -12.05
N PHE A 239 -22.16 6.52 -10.90
CA PHE A 239 -20.99 7.28 -10.50
C PHE A 239 -19.82 6.34 -10.22
N TYR A 240 -18.88 6.32 -11.14
CA TYR A 240 -17.56 5.72 -10.95
C TYR A 240 -16.49 6.64 -11.55
N LYS A 241 -15.29 6.57 -11.01
CA LYS A 241 -14.17 7.39 -11.46
C LYS A 241 -12.89 6.55 -11.43
N VAL A 242 -12.16 6.57 -12.53
CA VAL A 242 -10.76 6.14 -12.55
C VAL A 242 -9.90 7.29 -12.05
N VAL A 243 -9.17 7.07 -10.99
CA VAL A 243 -8.29 8.08 -10.40
C VAL A 243 -7.02 8.17 -11.24
N ASN A 244 -6.84 9.31 -11.89
CA ASN A 244 -5.58 9.61 -12.56
C ASN A 244 -4.54 9.98 -11.50
N GLN A 245 -3.46 9.20 -11.42
CA GLN A 245 -2.41 9.44 -10.44
C GLN A 245 -1.76 10.83 -10.58
N ALA A 246 -1.59 11.34 -11.81
CA ALA A 246 -1.01 12.66 -12.01
C ALA A 246 -1.88 13.78 -11.41
N ASP A 247 -3.20 13.68 -11.55
CA ASP A 247 -4.14 14.66 -10.98
C ASP A 247 -4.22 14.54 -9.45
N ASP A 248 -4.04 13.31 -8.95
CA ASP A 248 -4.13 13.01 -7.53
C ASP A 248 -2.96 13.60 -6.73
N PHE A 249 -1.80 13.65 -7.36
CA PHE A 249 -0.55 14.18 -6.78
C PHE A 249 -0.13 15.53 -7.41
N VAL A 250 -1.05 16.26 -8.05
CA VAL A 250 -0.75 17.50 -8.80
C VAL A 250 -0.04 18.58 -7.96
N GLN A 251 -0.30 18.64 -6.65
CA GLN A 251 0.37 19.58 -5.75
C GLN A 251 1.84 19.21 -5.47
N HIS A 252 2.24 18.01 -5.83
CA HIS A 252 3.59 17.47 -5.65
C HIS A 252 4.12 17.01 -7.01
N HIS A 253 4.64 17.97 -7.77
CA HIS A 253 5.08 17.82 -9.16
C HIS A 253 5.95 16.58 -9.41
N VAL A 254 6.93 16.34 -8.53
CA VAL A 254 7.82 15.17 -8.63
C VAL A 254 7.07 13.83 -8.50
N LEU A 255 6.04 13.76 -7.66
CA LEU A 255 5.20 12.56 -7.53
C LEU A 255 4.25 12.41 -8.73
N ALA A 256 3.71 13.52 -9.23
CA ALA A 256 2.79 13.52 -10.37
C ALA A 256 3.48 13.06 -11.67
N GLU A 257 4.71 13.51 -11.91
CA GLU A 257 5.47 13.17 -13.11
C GLU A 257 6.03 11.75 -13.13
N ARG A 258 6.28 11.15 -11.96
CA ARG A 258 6.83 9.81 -11.89
C ARG A 258 5.77 8.74 -12.15
N LYS A 259 5.66 8.33 -13.41
CA LYS A 259 4.66 7.33 -13.85
C LYS A 259 5.02 5.89 -13.48
N ASP A 260 6.30 5.61 -13.29
CA ASP A 260 6.86 4.30 -12.95
C ASP A 260 6.72 3.91 -11.48
N SER A 261 6.37 4.87 -10.61
CA SER A 261 6.20 4.62 -9.18
C SER A 261 4.77 4.22 -8.86
N PRO A 262 4.55 3.12 -8.10
CA PRO A 262 3.23 2.71 -7.64
C PRO A 262 2.55 3.77 -6.77
N TYR A 263 1.22 3.74 -6.75
CA TYR A 263 0.41 4.68 -5.97
C TYR A 263 0.71 4.62 -4.47
N ASP A 264 0.96 3.42 -3.93
CA ASP A 264 1.31 3.21 -2.52
C ASP A 264 2.62 3.90 -2.13
N ILE A 265 3.64 3.90 -3.00
CA ILE A 265 4.90 4.64 -2.80
C ILE A 265 4.64 6.15 -2.77
N LYS A 266 3.83 6.66 -3.71
CA LYS A 266 3.51 8.09 -3.76
C LYS A 266 2.76 8.55 -2.50
N ALA A 267 1.82 7.73 -2.04
CA ALA A 267 1.01 8.02 -0.86
C ALA A 267 1.86 8.16 0.42
N ILE A 268 2.97 7.40 0.55
CA ILE A 268 3.90 7.52 1.71
C ILE A 268 4.45 8.94 1.86
N TYR A 269 4.79 9.57 0.75
CA TYR A 269 5.41 10.90 0.79
C TYR A 269 4.42 12.03 1.11
N LEU A 270 3.14 11.71 1.29
CA LEU A 270 2.09 12.62 1.71
C LEU A 270 1.61 12.36 3.14
N ASP A 271 2.16 11.35 3.80
CA ASP A 271 1.78 10.89 5.15
C ASP A 271 2.68 11.51 6.30
#